data_0ffd3d12eeabbceece96a1d95798dc9a
#
_entry.id   0ffd3d12eeabbceece96a1d95798dc9a
#
_cell.length_a   1.000
_cell.length_b   1.000
_cell.length_c   1.000
_cell.angle_alpha   90.00
_cell.angle_beta   90.00
_cell.angle_gamma   90.00
#
_symmetry.space_group_name_H-M   'P 1'
#
loop_
_entity.id
_entity.type
_entity.pdbx_description
1 polymer ?
#
loop_
_entity_poly.entity_id
_entity_poly.type
_entity_poly.pdbx_seq_one_letter_code
_entity_poly.pdbx_strand_id
1 'polypeptide(L)'
;DWKVEDGIATVGHEDIVSDYQFSDAHIHVEFRIPDMPDCTGQAKGNSGVYVHGCYEIQVLDSYGIENPRNDDCSGIYSIQAPLCNACLPAEEWQTYDIIFRAPRFNQYGEIAEDGRITLLQNGIVVHNNFILPSVTPGGITENRRIAKGPLMLQDHGNAVSFRNVWVMPLCDCDED
;
A
#
# COMPACT_ATOMS: atom_id res chain seq x y z
N ASP A 1 6.65 -18.87 2.00
CA ASP A 1 6.17 -19.36 0.68
C ASP A 1 4.68 -19.04 0.52
N TRP A 2 4.33 -18.12 -0.38
CA TRP A 2 2.94 -17.81 -0.72
C TRP A 2 2.39 -18.86 -1.70
N LYS A 3 1.11 -19.20 -1.55
CA LYS A 3 0.43 -20.10 -2.47
C LYS A 3 -0.03 -19.29 -3.69
N VAL A 4 0.36 -19.73 -4.88
CA VAL A 4 -0.08 -19.13 -6.16
C VAL A 4 -0.88 -20.15 -6.97
N GLU A 5 -2.17 -19.86 -7.19
CA GLU A 5 -3.07 -20.69 -7.99
C GLU A 5 -3.94 -19.79 -8.87
N ASP A 6 -4.07 -20.12 -10.14
CA ASP A 6 -4.92 -19.40 -11.12
C ASP A 6 -4.68 -17.87 -11.16
N GLY A 7 -3.42 -17.43 -10.97
CA GLY A 7 -3.06 -16.02 -10.95
C GLY A 7 -3.38 -15.29 -9.64
N ILE A 8 -3.78 -16.02 -8.62
CA ILE A 8 -4.04 -15.49 -7.28
C ILE A 8 -2.91 -15.92 -6.35
N ALA A 9 -2.25 -14.96 -5.70
CA ALA A 9 -1.26 -15.17 -4.65
C ALA A 9 -1.93 -14.98 -3.29
N THR A 10 -1.88 -15.98 -2.43
CA THR A 10 -2.40 -15.89 -1.06
C THR A 10 -1.25 -15.82 -0.07
N VAL A 11 -1.32 -14.88 0.86
CA VAL A 11 -0.32 -14.66 1.91
C VAL A 11 0.03 -15.96 2.61
N GLY A 12 1.32 -16.26 2.67
CA GLY A 12 1.88 -17.42 3.35
C GLY A 12 2.88 -16.99 4.42
N HIS A 13 4.16 -17.24 4.21
CA HIS A 13 5.23 -16.83 5.12
C HIS A 13 6.17 -15.85 4.43
N GLU A 14 6.59 -14.83 5.16
CA GLU A 14 7.46 -13.73 4.74
C GLU A 14 6.81 -12.78 3.72
N ASP A 15 7.26 -11.54 3.72
CA ASP A 15 6.82 -10.53 2.77
C ASP A 15 7.26 -10.88 1.34
N ILE A 16 6.46 -10.51 0.35
CA ILE A 16 6.89 -10.52 -1.05
C ILE A 16 7.41 -9.13 -1.41
N VAL A 17 8.62 -9.06 -1.91
CA VAL A 17 9.29 -7.82 -2.36
C VAL A 17 9.63 -7.95 -3.83
N SER A 18 9.26 -6.96 -4.65
CA SER A 18 9.59 -6.96 -6.07
C SER A 18 11.09 -6.71 -6.30
N ASP A 19 11.68 -7.40 -7.29
CA ASP A 19 13.03 -7.08 -7.77
C ASP A 19 13.05 -5.73 -8.51
N TYR A 20 11.92 -5.36 -9.14
CA TYR A 20 11.78 -4.10 -9.85
C TYR A 20 11.67 -2.93 -8.88
N GLN A 21 12.53 -1.94 -9.07
CA GLN A 21 12.51 -0.68 -8.32
C GLN A 21 12.08 0.46 -9.22
N PHE A 22 11.21 1.31 -8.71
CA PHE A 22 10.63 2.44 -9.43
C PHE A 22 10.77 3.74 -8.64
N SER A 23 10.66 4.87 -9.33
CA SER A 23 10.52 6.21 -8.76
C SER A 23 9.03 6.59 -8.72
N ASP A 24 8.59 7.50 -9.58
CA ASP A 24 7.19 7.85 -9.72
C ASP A 24 6.44 6.73 -10.47
N ALA A 25 5.26 6.37 -10.00
CA ALA A 25 4.52 5.27 -10.59
C ALA A 25 3.00 5.39 -10.40
N HIS A 26 2.27 4.80 -11.34
CA HIS A 26 0.91 4.32 -11.13
C HIS A 26 0.98 2.84 -10.78
N ILE A 27 0.42 2.48 -9.64
CA ILE A 27 0.44 1.12 -9.10
C ILE A 27 -1.01 0.66 -8.97
N HIS A 28 -1.28 -0.55 -9.39
CA HIS A 28 -2.57 -1.20 -9.20
C HIS A 28 -2.41 -2.48 -8.42
N VAL A 29 -3.31 -2.72 -7.47
CA VAL A 29 -3.34 -3.92 -6.65
C VAL A 29 -4.79 -4.35 -6.47
N GLU A 30 -5.12 -5.58 -6.85
CA GLU A 30 -6.37 -6.21 -6.42
C GLU A 30 -6.10 -7.11 -5.23
N PHE A 31 -6.92 -6.98 -4.18
CA PHE A 31 -6.82 -7.80 -2.98
C PHE A 31 -8.19 -8.27 -2.51
N ARG A 32 -8.20 -9.39 -1.79
CA ARG A 32 -9.39 -9.96 -1.17
C ARG A 32 -9.06 -10.42 0.24
N ILE A 33 -9.83 -9.92 1.19
CA ILE A 33 -9.68 -10.20 2.61
C ILE A 33 -10.48 -11.46 2.96
N PRO A 34 -9.91 -12.43 3.69
CA PRO A 34 -10.66 -13.61 4.12
C PRO A 34 -11.74 -13.27 5.15
N ASP A 35 -12.85 -14.01 5.16
CA ASP A 35 -13.84 -13.88 6.23
C ASP A 35 -13.28 -14.45 7.55
N MET A 36 -13.21 -13.59 8.58
CA MET A 36 -12.67 -13.92 9.90
C MET A 36 -13.63 -13.45 11.01
N PRO A 37 -14.80 -14.08 11.16
CA PRO A 37 -15.86 -13.58 12.03
C PRO A 37 -15.49 -13.53 13.52
N ASP A 38 -14.53 -14.36 13.95
CA ASP A 38 -14.06 -14.40 15.34
C ASP A 38 -12.93 -13.41 15.64
N CYS A 39 -12.45 -12.66 14.63
CA CYS A 39 -11.38 -11.69 14.74
C CYS A 39 -11.92 -10.26 14.72
N THR A 40 -11.18 -9.34 15.35
CA THR A 40 -11.51 -7.91 15.37
C THR A 40 -10.27 -7.03 15.24
N GLY A 41 -10.43 -5.79 14.75
CA GLY A 41 -9.36 -4.82 14.63
C GLY A 41 -8.17 -5.36 13.82
N GLN A 42 -6.96 -5.13 14.28
CA GLN A 42 -5.73 -5.51 13.58
C GLN A 42 -5.51 -7.03 13.40
N ALA A 43 -6.31 -7.87 14.03
CA ALA A 43 -6.26 -9.33 13.84
C ALA A 43 -7.16 -9.82 12.69
N LYS A 44 -7.91 -8.93 12.02
CA LYS A 44 -8.94 -9.29 11.06
C LYS A 44 -8.55 -8.94 9.63
N GLY A 45 -8.03 -9.91 8.87
CA GLY A 45 -7.71 -9.74 7.45
C GLY A 45 -6.59 -8.73 7.20
N ASN A 46 -5.57 -8.75 8.05
CA ASN A 46 -4.47 -7.79 8.03
C ASN A 46 -3.38 -8.17 7.03
N SER A 47 -2.96 -7.17 6.28
CA SER A 47 -1.82 -7.17 5.37
C SER A 47 -1.45 -5.71 5.08
N GLY A 48 -0.48 -5.46 4.20
CA GLY A 48 -0.10 -4.11 3.78
C GLY A 48 0.46 -4.09 2.36
N VAL A 49 0.22 -2.99 1.67
CA VAL A 49 0.85 -2.67 0.39
C VAL A 49 1.87 -1.56 0.63
N TYR A 50 3.16 -1.88 0.54
CA TYR A 50 4.24 -0.93 0.79
C TYR A 50 4.78 -0.38 -0.52
N VAL A 51 4.57 0.91 -0.76
CA VAL A 51 5.21 1.64 -1.86
C VAL A 51 6.63 1.99 -1.45
N HIS A 52 7.60 1.75 -2.34
CA HIS A 52 9.04 1.86 -2.04
C HIS A 52 9.50 1.01 -0.86
N GLY A 53 8.74 -0.01 -0.44
CA GLY A 53 9.05 -0.80 0.74
C GLY A 53 9.08 -0.01 2.06
N CYS A 54 8.54 1.21 2.09
CA CYS A 54 8.58 2.10 3.26
C CYS A 54 7.32 2.94 3.52
N TYR A 55 6.37 2.95 2.60
CA TYR A 55 5.09 3.64 2.78
C TYR A 55 3.95 2.63 2.71
N GLU A 56 3.44 2.25 3.87
CA GLU A 56 2.36 1.27 3.97
C GLU A 56 1.00 1.90 3.71
N ILE A 57 0.26 1.29 2.79
CA ILE A 57 -1.17 1.44 2.65
C ILE A 57 -1.79 0.20 3.30
N GLN A 58 -2.54 0.42 4.37
CA GLN A 58 -3.12 -0.65 5.17
C GLN A 58 -4.15 -1.48 4.38
N VAL A 59 -4.06 -2.79 4.51
CA VAL A 59 -5.08 -3.76 4.11
C VAL A 59 -5.67 -4.35 5.38
N LEU A 60 -6.98 -4.17 5.61
CA LEU A 60 -7.68 -4.62 6.82
C LEU A 60 -9.17 -4.81 6.53
N ASP A 61 -9.84 -5.74 7.22
CA ASP A 61 -11.29 -5.78 7.20
C ASP A 61 -11.88 -4.64 8.03
N SER A 62 -12.13 -3.53 7.34
CA SER A 62 -12.71 -2.31 7.91
C SER A 62 -14.14 -2.05 7.38
N TYR A 63 -14.80 -3.06 6.77
CA TYR A 63 -16.14 -2.88 6.25
C TYR A 63 -17.11 -2.40 7.34
N GLY A 64 -17.90 -1.37 7.02
CA GLY A 64 -18.91 -0.80 7.91
C GLY A 64 -18.37 0.17 8.98
N ILE A 65 -17.07 0.45 9.03
CA ILE A 65 -16.52 1.49 9.90
C ILE A 65 -16.92 2.87 9.35
N GLU A 66 -17.69 3.64 10.13
CA GLU A 66 -18.16 4.97 9.71
C GLU A 66 -17.04 6.03 9.72
N ASN A 67 -16.16 5.96 10.70
CA ASN A 67 -15.06 6.94 10.89
C ASN A 67 -13.73 6.19 10.86
N PRO A 68 -13.15 5.95 9.68
CA PRO A 68 -11.91 5.20 9.55
C PRO A 68 -10.73 5.97 10.16
N ARG A 69 -9.80 5.24 10.75
CA ARG A 69 -8.57 5.76 11.35
C ARG A 69 -7.38 5.47 10.42
N ASN A 70 -6.21 5.94 10.81
CA ASN A 70 -4.97 5.74 10.08
C ASN A 70 -4.40 4.31 10.15
N ASP A 71 -5.02 3.43 10.92
CA ASP A 71 -4.73 2.01 11.03
C ASP A 71 -5.85 1.11 10.45
N ASP A 72 -6.88 1.71 9.86
CA ASP A 72 -7.93 1.02 9.10
C ASP A 72 -7.57 0.88 7.62
N CYS A 73 -8.35 0.11 6.87
CA CYS A 73 -8.15 -0.15 5.44
C CYS A 73 -7.96 1.16 4.66
N SER A 74 -7.00 1.17 3.73
CA SER A 74 -6.54 2.33 2.97
C SER A 74 -5.90 3.48 3.78
N GLY A 75 -5.75 3.35 5.10
CA GLY A 75 -4.93 4.27 5.88
C GLY A 75 -3.47 4.28 5.41
N ILE A 76 -2.83 5.45 5.37
CA ILE A 76 -1.37 5.53 5.35
C ILE A 76 -0.95 5.26 6.78
N TYR A 77 -0.47 4.04 7.02
CA TYR A 77 -0.39 3.46 8.37
C TYR A 77 0.33 4.37 9.36
N SER A 78 -0.31 4.61 10.51
CA SER A 78 0.15 5.51 11.58
C SER A 78 0.29 6.99 11.21
N ILE A 79 0.05 7.39 9.95
CA ILE A 79 0.24 8.76 9.47
C ILE A 79 -1.10 9.45 9.20
N GLN A 80 -1.93 8.87 8.31
CA GLN A 80 -3.13 9.55 7.81
C GLN A 80 -4.29 8.58 7.64
N ALA A 81 -5.44 8.92 8.23
CA ALA A 81 -6.70 8.24 7.95
C ALA A 81 -7.19 8.52 6.52
N PRO A 82 -7.89 7.58 5.87
CA PRO A 82 -8.52 7.84 4.59
C PRO A 82 -9.65 8.87 4.72
N LEU A 83 -9.94 9.59 3.64
CA LEU A 83 -11.03 10.60 3.58
C LEU A 83 -12.42 10.00 3.83
N CYS A 84 -12.60 8.76 3.47
CA CYS A 84 -13.81 7.98 3.71
C CYS A 84 -13.47 6.48 3.71
N ASN A 85 -14.36 5.66 4.26
CA ASN A 85 -14.24 4.21 4.16
C ASN A 85 -14.88 3.73 2.85
N ALA A 86 -14.06 3.21 1.95
CA ALA A 86 -14.49 2.61 0.68
C ALA A 86 -14.33 1.07 0.69
N CYS A 87 -14.13 0.46 1.86
CA CYS A 87 -13.92 -0.97 2.03
C CYS A 87 -15.19 -1.76 1.70
N LEU A 88 -15.05 -2.82 0.90
CA LEU A 88 -16.10 -3.80 0.64
C LEU A 88 -16.10 -4.90 1.71
N PRO A 89 -17.17 -5.71 1.81
CA PRO A 89 -17.20 -6.86 2.71
C PRO A 89 -16.04 -7.83 2.47
N ALA A 90 -15.68 -8.61 3.49
CA ALA A 90 -14.78 -9.75 3.33
C ALA A 90 -15.23 -10.66 2.17
N GLU A 91 -14.31 -11.38 1.56
CA GLU A 91 -14.48 -12.23 0.36
C GLU A 91 -14.79 -11.47 -0.94
N GLU A 92 -15.00 -10.15 -0.93
CA GLU A 92 -15.11 -9.33 -2.13
C GLU A 92 -13.74 -8.85 -2.61
N TRP A 93 -13.50 -8.89 -3.93
CA TRP A 93 -12.30 -8.31 -4.52
C TRP A 93 -12.36 -6.79 -4.47
N GLN A 94 -11.29 -6.19 -3.97
CA GLN A 94 -11.12 -4.75 -3.82
C GLN A 94 -9.90 -4.29 -4.60
N THR A 95 -9.86 -3.01 -4.94
CA THR A 95 -8.76 -2.42 -5.71
C THR A 95 -8.12 -1.26 -4.97
N TYR A 96 -6.79 -1.16 -5.09
CA TYR A 96 -6.04 0.07 -4.88
C TYR A 96 -5.47 0.54 -6.22
N ASP A 97 -5.75 1.78 -6.58
CA ASP A 97 -5.08 2.53 -7.63
C ASP A 97 -4.29 3.65 -6.97
N ILE A 98 -2.96 3.57 -7.07
CA ILE A 98 -2.02 4.42 -6.35
C ILE A 98 -1.25 5.25 -7.36
N ILE A 99 -1.39 6.58 -7.31
CA ILE A 99 -0.53 7.49 -8.05
C ILE A 99 0.50 8.02 -7.05
N PHE A 100 1.73 7.59 -7.23
CA PHE A 100 2.82 7.89 -6.32
C PHE A 100 3.86 8.78 -7.00
N ARG A 101 4.25 9.85 -6.31
CA ARG A 101 5.40 10.68 -6.63
C ARG A 101 6.45 10.48 -5.54
N ALA A 102 7.61 9.99 -5.94
CA ALA A 102 8.73 9.73 -5.03
C ALA A 102 9.28 11.03 -4.42
N PRO A 103 9.90 10.98 -3.25
CA PRO A 103 10.62 12.14 -2.72
C PRO A 103 11.78 12.53 -3.63
N ARG A 104 12.06 13.82 -3.72
CA ARG A 104 13.21 14.36 -4.45
C ARG A 104 14.34 14.70 -3.49
N PHE A 105 15.55 14.45 -3.91
CA PHE A 105 16.76 14.70 -3.13
C PHE A 105 17.63 15.72 -3.84
N ASN A 106 18.26 16.59 -3.06
CA ASN A 106 19.28 17.54 -3.58
C ASN A 106 20.64 16.83 -3.78
N GLN A 107 21.60 17.57 -4.29
CA GLN A 107 22.96 17.07 -4.54
C GLN A 107 23.72 16.60 -3.29
N TYR A 108 23.22 16.92 -2.10
CA TYR A 108 23.80 16.51 -0.81
C TYR A 108 23.10 15.30 -0.21
N GLY A 109 22.09 14.74 -0.90
CA GLY A 109 21.30 13.62 -0.42
C GLY A 109 20.22 13.99 0.62
N GLU A 110 19.94 15.28 0.79
CA GLU A 110 18.87 15.77 1.65
C GLU A 110 17.54 15.83 0.88
N ILE A 111 16.43 15.67 1.57
CA ILE A 111 15.10 15.75 0.93
C ILE A 111 14.81 17.19 0.51
N ALA A 112 14.70 17.40 -0.79
CA ALA A 112 14.29 18.69 -1.38
C ALA A 112 12.77 18.79 -1.47
N GLU A 113 12.08 17.69 -1.78
CA GLU A 113 10.62 17.60 -1.81
C GLU A 113 10.17 16.26 -1.22
N ASP A 114 9.14 16.30 -0.39
CA ASP A 114 8.51 15.09 0.15
C ASP A 114 7.76 14.32 -0.94
N GLY A 115 7.69 13.00 -0.77
CA GLY A 115 6.85 12.14 -1.60
C GLY A 115 5.37 12.51 -1.48
N ARG A 116 4.58 12.13 -2.48
CA ARG A 116 3.13 12.39 -2.52
C ARG A 116 2.39 11.16 -2.99
N ILE A 117 1.17 11.01 -2.49
CA ILE A 117 0.31 9.90 -2.86
C ILE A 117 -1.11 10.35 -3.11
N THR A 118 -1.70 9.87 -4.19
CA THR A 118 -3.14 9.83 -4.40
C THR A 118 -3.56 8.37 -4.46
N LEU A 119 -4.52 7.99 -3.64
CA LEU A 119 -5.03 6.63 -3.55
C LEU A 119 -6.52 6.61 -3.84
N LEU A 120 -6.91 5.72 -4.75
CA LEU A 120 -8.29 5.34 -4.95
C LEU A 120 -8.46 3.90 -4.41
N GLN A 121 -9.47 3.70 -3.58
CA GLN A 121 -9.96 2.37 -3.21
C GLN A 121 -11.31 2.14 -3.88
N ASN A 122 -11.43 1.07 -4.67
CA ASN A 122 -12.65 0.73 -5.40
C ASN A 122 -13.18 1.90 -6.26
N GLY A 123 -12.26 2.68 -6.87
CA GLY A 123 -12.56 3.85 -7.68
C GLY A 123 -12.91 5.12 -6.89
N ILE A 124 -12.94 5.07 -5.56
CA ILE A 124 -13.23 6.22 -4.69
C ILE A 124 -11.91 6.82 -4.18
N VAL A 125 -11.71 8.12 -4.35
CA VAL A 125 -10.53 8.83 -3.85
C VAL A 125 -10.54 8.84 -2.32
N VAL A 126 -9.59 8.14 -1.71
CA VAL A 126 -9.42 8.05 -0.25
C VAL A 126 -8.22 8.85 0.27
N HIS A 127 -7.23 9.14 -0.60
CA HIS A 127 -6.20 10.15 -0.37
C HIS A 127 -6.00 10.96 -1.64
N ASN A 128 -5.92 12.28 -1.54
CA ASN A 128 -5.75 13.17 -2.68
C ASN A 128 -4.48 13.99 -2.53
N ASN A 129 -3.44 13.67 -3.30
CA ASN A 129 -2.16 14.37 -3.33
C ASN A 129 -1.57 14.62 -1.93
N PHE A 130 -1.71 13.62 -1.05
CA PHE A 130 -1.23 13.71 0.32
C PHE A 130 0.31 13.73 0.36
N ILE A 131 0.88 14.64 1.14
CA ILE A 131 2.33 14.73 1.37
C ILE A 131 2.73 13.67 2.41
N LEU A 132 3.72 12.85 2.08
CA LEU A 132 4.27 11.81 2.94
C LEU A 132 5.42 12.39 3.79
N PRO A 133 5.17 12.82 5.03
CA PRO A 133 6.16 13.53 5.84
C PRO A 133 7.25 12.60 6.40
N SER A 134 6.95 11.31 6.47
CA SER A 134 7.83 10.27 6.99
C SER A 134 7.49 8.92 6.37
N VAL A 135 8.32 7.92 6.57
CA VAL A 135 8.02 6.52 6.30
C VAL A 135 7.05 5.97 7.35
N THR A 136 6.38 4.87 7.01
CA THR A 136 5.54 4.11 7.94
C THR A 136 6.36 3.05 8.68
N PRO A 137 5.90 2.54 9.83
CA PRO A 137 6.53 1.39 10.50
C PRO A 137 6.52 0.13 9.61
N GLY A 138 7.39 -0.83 9.91
CA GLY A 138 7.40 -2.17 9.30
C GLY A 138 8.03 -2.27 7.91
N GLY A 139 8.50 -1.16 7.35
CA GLY A 139 9.16 -1.16 6.05
C GLY A 139 10.59 -1.72 6.07
N ILE A 140 11.11 -2.04 4.88
CA ILE A 140 12.44 -2.67 4.68
C ILE A 140 13.58 -1.67 4.47
N THR A 141 13.34 -0.37 4.54
CA THR A 141 14.34 0.68 4.25
C THR A 141 15.03 1.25 5.49
N GLU A 142 14.97 0.55 6.62
CA GLU A 142 15.56 1.02 7.89
C GLU A 142 15.07 2.43 8.28
N ASN A 143 13.78 2.70 8.10
CA ASN A 143 13.14 4.00 8.33
C ASN A 143 13.70 5.14 7.47
N ARG A 144 14.25 4.85 6.31
CA ARG A 144 14.75 5.87 5.38
C ARG A 144 13.81 6.05 4.19
N ARG A 145 13.61 7.29 3.79
CA ARG A 145 13.01 7.64 2.49
C ARG A 145 14.04 7.45 1.40
N ILE A 146 13.62 6.93 0.26
CA ILE A 146 14.50 6.60 -0.88
C ILE A 146 13.89 7.12 -2.18
N ALA A 147 14.73 7.44 -3.17
CA ALA A 147 14.30 7.98 -4.46
C ALA A 147 13.72 6.90 -5.39
N LYS A 148 14.18 5.65 -5.23
CA LYS A 148 13.67 4.46 -5.94
C LYS A 148 13.54 3.32 -4.95
N GLY A 149 12.48 2.54 -5.08
CA GLY A 149 12.25 1.40 -4.19
C GLY A 149 11.29 0.38 -4.78
N PRO A 150 11.18 -0.79 -4.15
CA PRO A 150 10.32 -1.88 -4.59
C PRO A 150 8.85 -1.68 -4.16
N LEU A 151 7.97 -2.47 -4.75
CA LEU A 151 6.67 -2.78 -4.17
C LEU A 151 6.83 -3.96 -3.23
N MET A 152 6.21 -3.88 -2.04
CA MET A 152 6.19 -4.99 -1.08
C MET A 152 4.74 -5.29 -0.67
N LEU A 153 4.41 -6.56 -0.59
CA LEU A 153 3.16 -7.08 -0.03
C LEU A 153 3.47 -7.79 1.27
N GLN A 154 2.79 -7.39 2.34
CA GLN A 154 3.12 -7.80 3.70
C GLN A 154 2.47 -9.14 4.08
N ASP A 155 3.25 -9.99 4.75
CA ASP A 155 2.73 -11.08 5.59
C ASP A 155 2.44 -10.55 7.01
N HIS A 156 1.17 -10.59 7.39
CA HIS A 156 0.74 -10.28 8.75
C HIS A 156 -0.02 -11.46 9.39
N GLY A 157 0.22 -12.68 8.90
CA GLY A 157 -0.37 -13.92 9.43
C GLY A 157 -1.84 -14.15 9.05
N ASN A 158 -2.41 -13.36 8.16
CA ASN A 158 -3.76 -13.55 7.64
C ASN A 158 -3.74 -13.88 6.14
N ALA A 159 -4.57 -14.81 5.70
CA ALA A 159 -4.60 -15.35 4.35
C ALA A 159 -5.25 -14.37 3.33
N VAL A 160 -4.78 -13.12 3.30
CA VAL A 160 -5.19 -12.14 2.29
C VAL A 160 -4.73 -12.62 0.92
N SER A 161 -5.58 -12.46 -0.09
CA SER A 161 -5.28 -12.86 -1.47
C SER A 161 -5.03 -11.63 -2.33
N PHE A 162 -4.03 -11.70 -3.22
CA PHE A 162 -3.67 -10.66 -4.17
C PHE A 162 -3.71 -11.20 -5.60
N ARG A 163 -4.09 -10.36 -6.56
CA ARG A 163 -4.02 -10.63 -7.99
C ARG A 163 -3.87 -9.33 -8.78
N ASN A 164 -3.60 -9.43 -10.07
CA ASN A 164 -3.54 -8.28 -10.98
C ASN A 164 -2.70 -7.12 -10.41
N VAL A 165 -1.53 -7.44 -9.86
CA VAL A 165 -0.61 -6.47 -9.28
C VAL A 165 0.37 -5.99 -10.34
N TRP A 166 0.41 -4.69 -10.60
CA TRP A 166 1.35 -4.11 -11.55
C TRP A 166 1.82 -2.71 -11.16
N VAL A 167 2.97 -2.34 -11.68
CA VAL A 167 3.58 -1.03 -11.54
C VAL A 167 3.86 -0.47 -12.92
N MET A 168 3.30 0.70 -13.23
CA MET A 168 3.58 1.46 -14.44
C MET A 168 4.39 2.70 -14.06
N PRO A 169 5.67 2.80 -14.43
CA PRO A 169 6.46 4.00 -14.15
C PRO A 169 5.86 5.21 -14.87
N LEU A 170 5.80 6.33 -14.18
CA LEU A 170 5.48 7.62 -14.79
C LEU A 170 6.79 8.23 -15.29
N CYS A 171 6.80 8.72 -16.53
CA CYS A 171 7.98 9.37 -17.08
C CYS A 171 8.33 10.60 -16.24
N ASP A 172 9.54 10.65 -15.71
CA ASP A 172 10.14 11.91 -15.26
C ASP A 172 10.31 12.77 -16.51
N CYS A 173 9.58 13.89 -16.60
CA CYS A 173 9.72 14.86 -17.70
C CYS A 173 11.04 15.66 -17.61
N ASP A 174 11.97 15.26 -16.76
CA ASP A 174 13.20 15.99 -16.42
C ASP A 174 14.48 15.28 -16.89
N GLU A 175 14.40 14.34 -17.86
CA GLU A 175 15.58 13.85 -18.57
C GLU A 175 15.72 14.56 -19.93
N ASP A 176 16.16 15.84 -19.91
CA ASP A 176 16.79 16.56 -21.03
C ASP A 176 18.10 17.22 -20.57
#